data_5389f9d9d5ca3bb63302df2597b4ba2e
#
_entry.id   5389f9d9d5ca3bb63302df2597b4ba2e
#
_cell.length_a   1.000
_cell.length_b   1.000
_cell.length_c   1.000
_cell.angle_alpha   90.00
_cell.angle_beta   90.00
_cell.angle_gamma   90.00
#
_symmetry.space_group_name_H-M   'P 1'
#
loop_
_entity.id
_entity.type
_entity.pdbx_description
1 polymer ?
#
loop_
_entity_poly.entity_id
_entity_poly.type
_entity_poly.pdbx_seq_one_letter_code
_entity_poly.pdbx_strand_id
1 'polypeptide(L)'
;TQVAQYCVLIFAYMVPAIFISILMTGNPIPQLGFGSKLLSEDIYLLDKLNQVLNDIGFNSYTEFKKSKIDIFCITAALMIGTAGLPHVIVRFFTVPRVKDARTSAGWALLFIAILYLTAPAVSSFARLNFINTVDNTAYTDTPNWFKNWEDIGLISWTDKNKDGIIQYRSGNALEKNKPQFTSERGQYNL
;
A
#
# COMPACT_ATOMS: atom_id res chain seq x y z
N THR A 1 -16.79 -11.03 21.48
CA THR A 1 -16.69 -11.19 20.00
C THR A 1 -15.88 -10.08 19.33
N GLN A 2 -16.12 -8.81 19.60
CA GLN A 2 -15.38 -7.68 18.98
C GLN A 2 -13.88 -7.68 19.30
N VAL A 3 -13.49 -7.97 20.54
CA VAL A 3 -12.09 -8.05 20.94
C VAL A 3 -11.38 -9.19 20.20
N ALA A 4 -12.00 -10.37 20.11
CA ALA A 4 -11.43 -11.48 19.36
C ALA A 4 -11.26 -11.15 17.87
N GLN A 5 -12.26 -10.53 17.26
CA GLN A 5 -12.22 -10.09 15.88
C GLN A 5 -11.10 -9.07 15.64
N TYR A 6 -10.91 -8.13 16.57
CA TYR A 6 -9.85 -7.14 16.51
C TYR A 6 -8.46 -7.76 16.62
N CYS A 7 -8.27 -8.71 17.54
CA CYS A 7 -7.02 -9.45 17.67
C CYS A 7 -6.67 -10.21 16.38
N VAL A 8 -7.65 -10.91 15.79
CA VAL A 8 -7.46 -11.63 14.53
C VAL A 8 -7.08 -10.67 13.40
N LEU A 9 -7.73 -9.52 13.31
CA LEU A 9 -7.47 -8.52 12.28
C LEU A 9 -6.05 -7.94 12.39
N ILE A 10 -5.63 -7.58 13.60
CA ILE A 10 -4.25 -7.09 13.82
C ILE A 10 -3.23 -8.18 13.45
N PHE A 11 -3.47 -9.41 13.87
CA PHE A 11 -2.58 -10.52 13.56
C PHE A 11 -2.48 -10.73 12.04
N ALA A 12 -3.63 -10.80 11.36
CA ALA A 12 -3.69 -10.97 9.92
C ALA A 12 -2.98 -9.85 9.14
N TYR A 13 -3.03 -8.62 9.66
CA TYR A 13 -2.37 -7.49 9.03
C TYR A 13 -0.87 -7.40 9.35
N MET A 14 -0.49 -7.63 10.61
CA MET A 14 0.89 -7.46 11.06
C MET A 14 1.81 -8.60 10.60
N VAL A 15 1.31 -9.83 10.52
CA VAL A 15 2.14 -10.98 10.11
C VAL A 15 2.74 -10.79 8.71
N PRO A 16 1.97 -10.52 7.64
CA PRO A 16 2.56 -10.26 6.33
C PRO A 16 3.46 -9.04 6.32
N ALA A 17 3.12 -7.99 7.08
CA ALA A 17 3.92 -6.77 7.17
C ALA A 17 5.31 -7.03 7.77
N ILE A 18 5.39 -7.84 8.82
CA ILE A 18 6.64 -8.24 9.47
C ILE A 18 7.47 -9.09 8.50
N PHE A 19 6.85 -10.09 7.88
CA PHE A 19 7.57 -10.98 6.96
C PHE A 19 8.16 -10.23 5.77
N ILE A 20 7.41 -9.33 5.14
CA ILE A 20 7.93 -8.56 3.99
C ILE A 20 9.04 -7.59 4.43
N SER A 21 8.92 -7.01 5.63
CA SER A 21 9.96 -6.14 6.19
C SER A 21 11.25 -6.91 6.46
N ILE A 22 11.17 -8.10 7.07
CA ILE A 22 12.34 -8.96 7.29
C ILE A 22 12.96 -9.38 5.96
N LEU A 23 12.16 -9.78 5.00
CA LEU A 23 12.63 -10.23 3.69
C LEU A 23 13.42 -9.14 2.96
N MET A 24 12.98 -7.90 3.04
CA MET A 24 13.56 -6.81 2.27
C MET A 24 14.66 -6.04 3.02
N THR A 25 14.50 -5.82 4.31
CA THR A 25 15.40 -4.96 5.12
C THR A 25 16.04 -5.65 6.32
N GLY A 26 15.62 -6.89 6.63
CA GLY A 26 16.08 -7.61 7.83
C GLY A 26 15.48 -7.11 9.14
N ASN A 27 14.67 -6.06 9.12
CA ASN A 27 14.04 -5.49 10.32
C ASN A 27 12.67 -6.13 10.57
N PRO A 28 12.41 -6.64 11.78
CA PRO A 28 11.11 -7.22 12.11
C PRO A 28 10.01 -6.15 12.33
N ILE A 29 10.39 -4.90 12.50
CA ILE A 29 9.46 -3.79 12.71
C ILE A 29 9.30 -3.04 11.38
N PRO A 30 8.14 -3.11 10.70
CA PRO A 30 7.95 -2.51 9.38
C PRO A 30 8.20 -1.00 9.33
N GLN A 31 7.89 -0.27 10.39
CA GLN A 31 8.12 1.17 10.50
C GLN A 31 9.62 1.51 10.48
N LEU A 32 10.44 0.69 11.12
CA LEU A 32 11.90 0.84 11.08
C LEU A 32 12.47 0.37 9.74
N GLY A 33 11.94 -0.72 9.20
CA GLY A 33 12.27 -1.22 7.88
C GLY A 33 12.04 -0.20 6.76
N PHE A 34 11.00 0.61 6.88
CA PHE A 34 10.67 1.67 5.92
C PHE A 34 11.78 2.73 5.77
N GLY A 35 12.49 3.02 6.85
CA GLY A 35 13.65 3.94 6.84
C GLY A 35 15.01 3.25 6.70
N SER A 36 15.04 1.93 6.52
CA SER A 36 16.27 1.14 6.47
C SER A 36 16.78 0.95 5.05
N LYS A 37 18.02 0.46 4.96
CA LYS A 37 18.61 -0.01 3.70
C LYS A 37 18.09 -1.40 3.35
N LEU A 38 18.07 -1.71 2.07
CA LEU A 38 17.76 -3.03 1.54
C LEU A 38 18.88 -4.03 1.86
N LEU A 39 18.52 -5.29 2.12
CA LEU A 39 19.50 -6.36 2.32
C LEU A 39 20.29 -6.70 1.06
N SER A 40 19.67 -6.54 -0.11
CA SER A 40 20.26 -6.85 -1.40
C SER A 40 21.23 -5.79 -1.92
N GLU A 41 21.02 -4.54 -1.50
CA GLU A 41 21.77 -3.39 -1.96
C GLU A 41 21.98 -2.42 -0.79
N ASP A 42 23.12 -1.74 -0.73
CA ASP A 42 23.43 -0.76 0.33
C ASP A 42 22.72 0.61 0.08
N ILE A 43 21.50 0.57 -0.42
CA ILE A 43 20.65 1.72 -0.76
C ILE A 43 19.42 1.73 0.14
N TYR A 44 18.97 2.92 0.54
CA TYR A 44 17.74 3.04 1.30
C TYR A 44 16.52 2.63 0.47
N LEU A 45 15.57 1.97 1.12
CA LEU A 45 14.35 1.47 0.49
C LEU A 45 13.61 2.54 -0.34
N LEU A 46 13.46 3.74 0.23
CA LEU A 46 12.75 4.84 -0.44
C LEU A 46 13.50 5.36 -1.66
N ASP A 47 14.83 5.41 -1.60
CA ASP A 47 15.66 5.84 -2.72
C ASP A 47 15.59 4.83 -3.86
N LYS A 48 15.67 3.54 -3.54
CA LYS A 48 15.49 2.47 -4.51
C LYS A 48 14.11 2.50 -5.15
N LEU A 49 13.07 2.69 -4.34
CA LEU A 49 11.70 2.82 -4.83
C LEU A 49 11.54 4.00 -5.77
N ASN A 50 12.13 5.16 -5.43
CA ASN A 50 12.11 6.34 -6.29
C ASN A 50 12.85 6.10 -7.61
N GLN A 51 14.03 5.46 -7.57
CA GLN A 51 14.77 5.09 -8.79
C GLN A 51 13.91 4.21 -9.70
N VAL A 52 13.42 3.09 -9.16
CA VAL A 52 12.61 2.14 -9.93
C VAL A 52 11.36 2.81 -10.52
N LEU A 53 10.68 3.65 -9.74
CA LEU A 53 9.50 4.38 -10.23
C LEU A 53 9.84 5.34 -11.36
N ASN A 54 10.94 6.08 -11.25
CA ASN A 54 11.39 6.99 -12.30
C ASN A 54 11.79 6.25 -13.58
N ASP A 55 12.48 5.10 -13.45
CA ASP A 55 12.89 4.26 -14.59
C ASP A 55 11.70 3.73 -15.40
N ILE A 56 10.59 3.45 -14.73
CA ILE A 56 9.34 3.02 -15.38
C ILE A 56 8.40 4.18 -15.74
N GLY A 57 8.86 5.43 -15.55
CA GLY A 57 8.15 6.65 -15.96
C GLY A 57 7.11 7.16 -14.97
N PHE A 58 7.08 6.64 -13.75
CA PHE A 58 6.26 7.21 -12.67
C PHE A 58 7.03 8.32 -11.94
N ASN A 59 6.29 9.18 -11.28
CA ASN A 59 6.90 10.18 -10.39
C ASN A 59 7.42 9.50 -9.12
N SER A 60 8.45 10.11 -8.54
CA SER A 60 9.01 9.64 -7.27
C SER A 60 7.94 9.51 -6.18
N TYR A 61 8.01 8.46 -5.39
CA TYR A 61 7.07 8.21 -4.31
C TYR A 61 7.05 9.34 -3.27
N THR A 62 8.19 9.98 -3.06
CA THR A 62 8.38 11.06 -2.09
C THR A 62 8.13 12.46 -2.66
N GLU A 63 7.75 12.58 -3.93
CA GLU A 63 7.52 13.87 -4.57
C GLU A 63 6.19 14.50 -4.15
N PHE A 64 6.27 15.78 -3.76
CA PHE A 64 5.10 16.58 -3.41
C PHE A 64 4.41 17.10 -4.68
N LYS A 65 3.28 16.52 -5.05
CA LYS A 65 2.46 16.94 -6.20
C LYS A 65 1.41 17.99 -5.87
N LYS A 66 1.04 18.12 -4.60
CA LYS A 66 -0.05 19.00 -4.16
C LYS A 66 0.49 20.24 -3.46
N SER A 67 -0.24 21.34 -3.58
CA SER A 67 0.12 22.55 -2.85
C SER A 67 0.02 22.31 -1.34
N LYS A 68 0.79 23.06 -0.55
CA LYS A 68 0.75 22.93 0.92
C LYS A 68 -0.64 23.25 1.48
N ILE A 69 -1.39 24.15 0.81
CA ILE A 69 -2.74 24.53 1.17
C ILE A 69 -3.70 23.36 0.94
N ASP A 70 -3.59 22.67 -0.20
CA ASP A 70 -4.42 21.50 -0.49
C ASP A 70 -4.21 20.39 0.53
N ILE A 71 -2.94 20.13 0.90
CA ILE A 71 -2.61 19.13 1.92
C ILE A 71 -3.22 19.52 3.26
N PHE A 72 -3.11 20.80 3.65
CA PHE A 72 -3.71 21.30 4.88
C PHE A 72 -5.25 21.16 4.86
N CYS A 73 -5.89 21.56 3.76
CA CYS A 73 -7.36 21.45 3.63
C CYS A 73 -7.83 20.00 3.65
N ILE A 74 -7.14 19.08 2.98
CA ILE A 74 -7.46 17.65 3.00
C ILE A 74 -7.32 17.09 4.41
N THR A 75 -6.23 17.42 5.09
CA THR A 75 -5.97 16.96 6.46
C THR A 75 -7.02 17.50 7.43
N ALA A 76 -7.33 18.79 7.35
CA ALA A 76 -8.34 19.43 8.19
C ALA A 76 -9.73 18.82 7.93
N ALA A 77 -10.11 18.59 6.68
CA ALA A 77 -11.37 17.97 6.32
C ALA A 77 -11.50 16.54 6.87
N LEU A 78 -10.42 15.74 6.76
CA LEU A 78 -10.39 14.40 7.33
C LEU A 78 -10.46 14.41 8.85
N MET A 79 -9.74 15.30 9.52
CA MET A 79 -9.77 15.42 10.98
C MET A 79 -11.15 15.81 11.49
N ILE A 80 -11.78 16.85 10.91
CA ILE A 80 -13.10 17.32 11.29
C ILE A 80 -14.17 16.27 10.95
N GLY A 81 -14.07 15.66 9.77
CA GLY A 81 -14.98 14.60 9.33
C GLY A 81 -14.97 13.39 10.24
N THR A 82 -13.78 12.90 10.61
CA THR A 82 -13.66 11.76 11.54
C THR A 82 -14.12 12.09 12.96
N ALA A 83 -13.86 13.29 13.43
CA ALA A 83 -14.32 13.74 14.75
C ALA A 83 -15.85 13.86 14.82
N GLY A 84 -16.51 14.20 13.71
CA GLY A 84 -17.96 14.37 13.63
C GLY A 84 -18.76 13.09 13.40
N LEU A 85 -18.12 11.92 13.26
CA LEU A 85 -18.83 10.68 13.00
C LEU A 85 -19.70 10.25 14.19
N PRO A 86 -21.02 10.05 13.98
CA PRO A 86 -21.95 9.74 15.08
C PRO A 86 -21.56 8.50 15.88
N HIS A 87 -21.03 7.47 15.23
CA HIS A 87 -20.62 6.23 15.90
C HIS A 87 -19.38 6.39 16.79
N VAL A 88 -18.56 7.40 16.55
CA VAL A 88 -17.44 7.77 17.43
C VAL A 88 -17.96 8.50 18.65
N ILE A 89 -18.86 9.47 18.45
CA ILE A 89 -19.44 10.28 19.50
C ILE A 89 -20.27 9.42 20.47
N VAL A 90 -21.11 8.51 19.96
CA VAL A 90 -21.93 7.61 20.79
C VAL A 90 -21.09 6.77 21.73
N ARG A 91 -19.88 6.35 21.36
CA ARG A 91 -18.99 5.58 22.24
C ARG A 91 -18.60 6.33 23.52
N PHE A 92 -18.48 7.65 23.45
CA PHE A 92 -18.18 8.46 24.66
C PHE A 92 -19.35 8.54 25.63
N PHE A 93 -20.59 8.40 25.16
CA PHE A 93 -21.78 8.39 26.00
C PHE A 93 -22.11 7.02 26.61
N THR A 94 -21.57 5.94 26.07
CA THR A 94 -21.82 4.58 26.57
C THR A 94 -20.88 4.17 27.69
N VAL A 95 -19.88 4.99 28.04
CA VAL A 95 -18.91 4.68 29.08
C VAL A 95 -19.34 5.28 30.41
N PRO A 96 -19.33 4.49 31.52
CA PRO A 96 -19.89 4.94 32.81
C PRO A 96 -19.11 6.09 33.46
N ARG A 97 -17.82 6.21 33.19
CA ARG A 97 -16.93 7.21 33.81
C ARG A 97 -16.05 7.90 32.78
N VAL A 98 -15.84 9.19 32.93
CA VAL A 98 -14.96 10.02 32.09
C VAL A 98 -13.51 9.49 32.07
N LYS A 99 -13.05 8.95 33.20
CA LYS A 99 -11.71 8.35 33.28
C LYS A 99 -11.57 7.15 32.35
N ASP A 100 -12.57 6.30 32.30
CA ASP A 100 -12.57 5.10 31.45
C ASP A 100 -12.66 5.48 29.97
N ALA A 101 -13.39 6.55 29.64
CA ALA A 101 -13.43 7.11 28.29
C ALA A 101 -12.04 7.59 27.83
N ARG A 102 -11.32 8.31 28.67
CA ARG A 102 -9.95 8.78 28.36
C ARG A 102 -8.97 7.64 28.17
N THR A 103 -9.00 6.64 29.04
CA THR A 103 -8.14 5.46 28.94
C THR A 103 -8.44 4.67 27.67
N SER A 104 -9.71 4.46 27.36
CA SER A 104 -10.13 3.78 26.12
C SER A 104 -9.71 4.55 24.87
N ALA A 105 -9.87 5.88 24.86
CA ALA A 105 -9.41 6.72 23.76
C ALA A 105 -7.89 6.66 23.58
N GLY A 106 -7.12 6.65 24.67
CA GLY A 106 -5.67 6.51 24.62
C GLY A 106 -5.20 5.19 23.98
N TRP A 107 -5.80 4.08 24.40
CA TRP A 107 -5.51 2.77 23.77
C TRP A 107 -5.94 2.72 22.31
N ALA A 108 -7.10 3.27 21.97
CA ALA A 108 -7.56 3.32 20.59
C ALA A 108 -6.59 4.12 19.71
N LEU A 109 -6.12 5.28 20.17
CA LEU A 109 -5.15 6.09 19.44
C LEU A 109 -3.82 5.36 19.25
N LEU A 110 -3.33 4.63 20.27
CA LEU A 110 -2.11 3.83 20.15
C LEU A 110 -2.22 2.77 19.04
N PHE A 111 -3.30 2.00 19.05
CA PHE A 111 -3.49 0.95 18.05
C PHE A 111 -3.73 1.50 16.65
N ILE A 112 -4.47 2.58 16.54
CA ILE A 112 -4.67 3.29 15.27
C ILE A 112 -3.34 3.81 14.74
N ALA A 113 -2.50 4.41 15.58
CA ALA A 113 -1.18 4.90 15.19
C ALA A 113 -0.28 3.77 14.67
N ILE A 114 -0.26 2.62 15.34
CA ILE A 114 0.50 1.44 14.88
C ILE A 114 0.04 1.01 13.48
N LEU A 115 -1.26 0.87 13.25
CA LEU A 115 -1.79 0.46 11.95
C LEU A 115 -1.50 1.48 10.84
N TYR A 116 -1.74 2.76 11.10
CA TYR A 116 -1.53 3.80 10.10
C TYR A 116 -0.05 4.05 9.77
N LEU A 117 0.84 3.87 10.73
CA LEU A 117 2.29 3.96 10.47
C LEU A 117 2.83 2.73 9.75
N THR A 118 2.18 1.58 9.88
CA THR A 118 2.57 0.36 9.17
C THR A 118 2.13 0.37 7.71
N ALA A 119 0.99 1.00 7.39
CA ALA A 119 0.42 1.00 6.05
C ALA A 119 1.36 1.56 4.96
N PRO A 120 2.01 2.73 5.10
CA PRO A 120 2.97 3.23 4.11
C PRO A 120 4.17 2.30 3.91
N ALA A 121 4.65 1.69 5.00
CA ALA A 121 5.77 0.75 4.94
C ALA A 121 5.40 -0.48 4.09
N VAL A 122 4.27 -1.11 4.39
CA VAL A 122 3.78 -2.28 3.64
C VAL A 122 3.53 -1.92 2.17
N SER A 123 2.93 -0.77 1.90
CA SER A 123 2.68 -0.30 0.54
C SER A 123 3.97 -0.15 -0.26
N SER A 124 5.00 0.43 0.33
CA SER A 124 6.30 0.63 -0.32
C SER A 124 7.02 -0.69 -0.56
N PHE A 125 7.04 -1.58 0.42
CA PHE A 125 7.61 -2.91 0.28
C PHE A 125 6.90 -3.74 -0.78
N ALA A 126 5.57 -3.79 -0.72
CA ALA A 126 4.77 -4.54 -1.68
C ALA A 126 4.96 -4.02 -3.10
N ARG A 127 4.98 -2.70 -3.28
CA ARG A 127 5.16 -2.07 -4.59
C ARG A 127 6.55 -2.36 -5.17
N LEU A 128 7.60 -2.20 -4.38
CA LEU A 128 8.95 -2.49 -4.82
C LEU A 128 9.12 -3.98 -5.16
N ASN A 129 8.64 -4.87 -4.29
CA ASN A 129 8.71 -6.31 -4.53
C ASN A 129 7.91 -6.73 -5.77
N PHE A 130 6.71 -6.15 -5.96
CA PHE A 130 5.88 -6.42 -7.12
C PHE A 130 6.59 -6.02 -8.42
N ILE A 131 7.11 -4.79 -8.50
CA ILE A 131 7.80 -4.31 -9.69
C ILE A 131 9.04 -5.18 -9.99
N ASN A 132 9.86 -5.44 -8.98
CA ASN A 132 11.06 -6.26 -9.15
C ASN A 132 10.77 -7.71 -9.58
N THR A 133 9.59 -8.22 -9.26
CA THR A 133 9.21 -9.61 -9.56
C THR A 133 8.52 -9.74 -10.91
N VAL A 134 7.79 -8.72 -11.34
CA VAL A 134 6.90 -8.79 -12.50
C VAL A 134 7.43 -8.02 -13.70
N ASP A 135 8.09 -6.86 -13.49
CA ASP A 135 8.57 -6.05 -14.60
C ASP A 135 9.71 -6.75 -15.36
N ASN A 136 9.64 -6.72 -16.69
CA ASN A 136 10.55 -7.38 -17.61
C ASN A 136 10.65 -8.93 -17.44
N THR A 137 9.62 -9.55 -16.89
CA THR A 137 9.53 -11.01 -16.75
C THR A 137 8.67 -11.59 -17.87
N ALA A 138 9.12 -12.72 -18.45
CA ALA A 138 8.30 -13.43 -19.43
C ALA A 138 7.00 -13.94 -18.75
N TYR A 139 5.87 -13.83 -19.44
CA TYR A 139 4.58 -14.25 -18.86
C TYR A 139 4.56 -15.72 -18.45
N THR A 140 5.29 -16.57 -19.15
CA THR A 140 5.44 -17.99 -18.82
C THR A 140 6.13 -18.23 -17.48
N ASP A 141 7.04 -17.34 -17.11
CA ASP A 141 7.90 -17.46 -15.94
C ASP A 141 7.35 -16.68 -14.72
N THR A 142 6.14 -16.14 -14.85
CA THR A 142 5.49 -15.41 -13.74
C THR A 142 5.24 -16.32 -12.56
N PRO A 143 5.38 -15.81 -11.34
CA PRO A 143 5.07 -16.56 -10.11
C PRO A 143 3.62 -17.04 -10.08
N ASN A 144 3.37 -18.17 -9.39
CA ASN A 144 2.02 -18.74 -9.29
C ASN A 144 0.97 -17.77 -8.69
N TRP A 145 1.40 -16.89 -7.79
CA TRP A 145 0.49 -15.91 -7.21
C TRP A 145 -0.02 -14.91 -8.26
N PHE A 146 0.77 -14.56 -9.28
CA PHE A 146 0.34 -13.67 -10.37
C PHE A 146 -0.81 -14.29 -11.15
N LYS A 147 -0.70 -15.56 -11.53
CA LYS A 147 -1.76 -16.31 -12.24
C LYS A 147 -3.03 -16.43 -11.39
N ASN A 148 -2.87 -16.72 -10.10
CA ASN A 148 -4.01 -16.76 -9.18
C ASN A 148 -4.74 -15.41 -9.10
N TRP A 149 -4.02 -14.30 -9.13
CA TRP A 149 -4.61 -12.96 -9.11
C TRP A 149 -5.26 -12.59 -10.44
N GLU A 150 -4.73 -13.08 -11.54
CA GLU A 150 -5.33 -12.93 -12.86
C GLU A 150 -6.64 -13.73 -12.95
N ASP A 151 -6.66 -14.98 -12.47
CA ASP A 151 -7.84 -15.83 -12.47
C ASP A 151 -9.03 -15.23 -11.69
N ILE A 152 -8.75 -14.56 -10.57
CA ILE A 152 -9.79 -13.86 -9.79
C ILE A 152 -10.06 -12.43 -10.27
N GLY A 153 -9.37 -11.97 -11.31
CA GLY A 153 -9.58 -10.67 -11.95
C GLY A 153 -9.02 -9.47 -11.19
N LEU A 154 -8.09 -9.67 -10.26
CA LEU A 154 -7.40 -8.57 -9.57
C LEU A 154 -6.37 -7.88 -10.45
N ILE A 155 -5.70 -8.61 -11.31
CA ILE A 155 -4.78 -8.11 -12.33
C ILE A 155 -5.16 -8.68 -13.68
N SER A 156 -4.77 -8.00 -14.74
CA SER A 156 -4.90 -8.51 -16.10
C SER A 156 -3.75 -8.02 -16.94
N TRP A 157 -3.30 -8.86 -17.85
CA TRP A 157 -2.22 -8.57 -18.76
C TRP A 157 -2.65 -8.75 -20.21
N THR A 158 -2.23 -7.85 -21.06
CA THR A 158 -2.39 -7.96 -22.52
C THR A 158 -1.10 -7.57 -23.19
N ASP A 159 -0.54 -8.49 -23.91
CA ASP A 159 0.68 -8.27 -24.69
C ASP A 159 0.39 -7.38 -25.91
N LYS A 160 0.84 -6.10 -25.85
CA LYS A 160 0.58 -5.10 -26.88
C LYS A 160 1.60 -5.14 -28.02
N ASN A 161 2.83 -5.47 -27.70
CA ASN A 161 3.96 -5.52 -28.62
C ASN A 161 4.25 -6.95 -29.11
N LYS A 162 3.55 -7.93 -28.55
CA LYS A 162 3.68 -9.37 -28.89
C LYS A 162 5.07 -9.94 -28.61
N ASP A 163 5.72 -9.47 -27.54
CA ASP A 163 7.02 -9.98 -27.11
C ASP A 163 6.93 -11.03 -25.99
N GLY A 164 5.74 -11.24 -25.44
CA GLY A 164 5.50 -12.18 -24.34
C GLY A 164 6.09 -11.75 -22.99
N ILE A 165 6.55 -10.49 -22.88
CA ILE A 165 7.20 -9.95 -21.68
C ILE A 165 6.25 -8.94 -21.00
N ILE A 166 6.12 -9.05 -19.68
CA ILE A 166 5.34 -8.09 -18.90
C ILE A 166 6.15 -6.82 -18.73
N GLN A 167 5.62 -5.70 -19.19
CA GLN A 167 6.24 -4.38 -19.07
C GLN A 167 5.33 -3.46 -18.26
N TYR A 168 5.79 -3.11 -17.08
CA TYR A 168 5.08 -2.18 -16.20
C TYR A 168 5.58 -0.76 -16.43
N ARG A 169 4.76 0.10 -17.02
CA ARG A 169 5.14 1.49 -17.37
C ARG A 169 4.04 2.46 -16.98
N SER A 170 4.44 3.70 -16.69
CA SER A 170 3.49 4.78 -16.43
C SER A 170 2.72 5.15 -17.70
N GLY A 171 1.50 5.60 -17.52
CA GLY A 171 0.69 6.12 -18.61
C GLY A 171 -0.77 6.30 -18.19
N ASN A 172 -1.53 6.99 -19.03
CA ASN A 172 -2.95 7.17 -18.80
C ASN A 172 -3.73 5.99 -19.36
N ALA A 173 -4.48 5.31 -18.52
CA ALA A 173 -5.29 4.16 -18.92
C ALA A 173 -6.32 4.49 -20.00
N LEU A 174 -6.73 5.74 -20.11
CA LEU A 174 -7.75 6.22 -21.03
C LEU A 174 -7.20 6.83 -22.33
N GLU A 175 -5.90 6.76 -22.56
CA GLU A 175 -5.31 7.27 -23.80
C GLU A 175 -5.71 6.45 -25.02
N LYS A 176 -5.85 7.15 -26.15
CA LYS A 176 -6.41 6.63 -27.40
C LYS A 176 -5.66 5.42 -27.99
N ASN A 177 -4.39 5.28 -27.69
CA ASN A 177 -3.54 4.20 -28.23
C ASN A 177 -3.50 2.96 -27.34
N LYS A 178 -4.33 2.90 -26.30
CA LYS A 178 -4.42 1.73 -25.43
C LYS A 178 -5.45 0.75 -25.92
N PRO A 179 -5.25 -0.54 -25.70
CA PRO A 179 -6.25 -1.52 -26.02
C PRO A 179 -7.55 -1.16 -25.31
N GLN A 180 -8.64 -1.24 -26.04
CA GLN A 180 -9.95 -1.01 -25.47
C GLN A 180 -10.26 -2.11 -24.45
N PHE A 181 -11.01 -1.76 -23.41
CA PHE A 181 -11.57 -2.74 -22.49
C PHE A 181 -12.66 -3.55 -23.18
N THR A 182 -12.26 -4.47 -24.00
CA THR A 182 -13.11 -5.54 -24.53
C THR A 182 -12.88 -6.79 -23.68
N SER A 183 -13.09 -7.96 -24.23
CA SER A 183 -12.73 -9.22 -23.60
C SER A 183 -11.22 -9.33 -23.30
N GLU A 184 -10.41 -8.60 -24.02
CA GLU A 184 -8.98 -8.46 -23.77
C GLU A 184 -8.74 -7.22 -22.93
N ARG A 185 -8.59 -7.40 -21.67
CA ARG A 185 -8.20 -6.32 -20.76
C ARG A 185 -6.78 -5.92 -21.08
N GLY A 186 -6.63 -4.66 -21.46
CA GLY A 186 -5.32 -4.13 -21.77
C GLY A 186 -4.42 -4.16 -20.53
N GLN A 187 -3.19 -4.53 -20.74
CA GLN A 187 -2.13 -4.32 -19.79
C GLN A 187 -2.00 -2.83 -19.56
N TYR A 188 -2.67 -2.39 -18.56
CA TYR A 188 -2.41 -1.11 -18.06
C TYR A 188 -1.41 -1.27 -17.01
N ASN A 189 -0.21 -0.90 -17.30
CA ASN A 189 0.56 -0.51 -16.19
C ASN A 189 -0.04 -1.06 -14.89
N LEU A 190 0.02 -2.35 -14.75
CA LEU A 190 -0.53 -3.06 -13.59
C LEU A 190 -0.59 -2.24 -12.33
#